data_0b27aba45d809dc202e499a63d18fa11
#
_entry.id   0b27aba45d809dc202e499a63d18fa11
#
_cell.length_a   1.000
_cell.length_b   1.000
_cell.length_c   1.000
_cell.angle_alpha   90.00
_cell.angle_beta   90.00
_cell.angle_gamma   90.00
#
_symmetry.space_group_name_H-M   'P 1'
#
loop_
_entity.id
_entity.type
_entity.pdbx_description
1 polymer ?
#
loop_
_entity_poly.entity_id
_entity_poly.type
_entity_poly.pdbx_seq_one_letter_code
_entity_poly.pdbx_strand_id
1 'polypeptide(L)'
;PIFVVNWFRMNEQGKFAWPGFGDNARVLKWIIDRVEGRVVGEKSILGTMPKYEEIDWSGLDFTKEEFAGVTNLDKQIWLGELAGVKEWFEKMGAKLPARLAAIRDDLEAKFNKA
;
A
#
# COMPACT_ATOMS: atom_id res chain seq x y z
N PRO A 1 6.03 14.82 0.68
CA PRO A 1 5.32 13.55 0.92
C PRO A 1 6.16 12.34 0.50
N ILE A 2 5.88 11.19 1.09
CA ILE A 2 6.51 9.92 0.77
C ILE A 2 5.43 8.97 0.27
N PHE A 3 5.69 8.30 -0.86
CA PHE A 3 4.80 7.32 -1.46
C PHE A 3 5.46 5.95 -1.45
N VAL A 4 4.70 4.93 -1.10
CA VAL A 4 5.15 3.54 -1.12
C VAL A 4 4.30 2.78 -2.13
N VAL A 5 4.96 1.99 -2.98
CA VAL A 5 4.32 1.17 -4.00
C VAL A 5 4.76 -0.29 -3.86
N ASN A 6 3.89 -1.22 -4.23
CA ASN A 6 4.22 -2.63 -4.35
C ASN A 6 3.81 -3.14 -5.75
N TRP A 7 4.76 -3.19 -6.66
CA TRP A 7 4.55 -3.69 -8.03
C TRP A 7 4.42 -5.21 -8.12
N PHE A 8 4.78 -5.93 -7.07
CA PHE A 8 4.97 -7.38 -7.08
C PHE A 8 3.94 -8.13 -6.22
N ARG A 9 2.84 -7.47 -5.84
CA ARG A 9 1.77 -8.14 -5.10
C ARG A 9 1.24 -9.32 -5.89
N MET A 10 1.14 -10.48 -5.25
CA MET A 10 0.57 -11.69 -5.82
C MET A 10 -0.92 -11.77 -5.53
N ASN A 11 -1.68 -12.35 -6.48
CA ASN A 11 -3.05 -12.76 -6.27
C ASN A 11 -3.12 -14.21 -5.73
N GLU A 12 -4.34 -14.70 -5.48
CA GLU A 12 -4.56 -16.05 -4.95
C GLU A 12 -4.07 -17.17 -5.90
N GLN A 13 -3.95 -16.88 -7.19
CA GLN A 13 -3.41 -17.82 -8.19
C GLN A 13 -1.88 -17.76 -8.32
N GLY A 14 -1.20 -16.99 -7.46
CA GLY A 14 0.25 -16.83 -7.50
C GLY A 14 0.78 -16.03 -8.68
N LYS A 15 -0.08 -15.20 -9.31
CA LYS A 15 0.30 -14.29 -10.39
C LYS A 15 0.39 -12.87 -9.87
N PHE A 16 1.18 -12.02 -10.53
CA PHE A 16 1.21 -10.60 -10.21
C PHE A 16 -0.17 -9.98 -10.39
N ALA A 17 -0.65 -9.29 -9.36
CA ALA A 17 -1.95 -8.61 -9.38
C ALA A 17 -1.90 -7.30 -10.19
N TRP A 18 -0.73 -6.64 -10.24
CA TRP A 18 -0.51 -5.46 -11.07
C TRP A 18 -0.17 -5.86 -12.52
N PRO A 19 -0.70 -5.15 -13.54
CA PRO A 19 -0.55 -5.57 -14.94
C PRO A 19 0.89 -5.64 -15.45
N GLY A 20 1.77 -4.77 -14.92
CA GLY A 20 3.18 -4.82 -15.27
C GLY A 20 3.85 -3.45 -15.40
N PHE A 21 5.11 -3.47 -15.77
CA PHE A 21 5.99 -2.31 -15.80
C PHE A 21 5.46 -1.17 -16.71
N GLY A 22 4.87 -1.50 -17.86
CA GLY A 22 4.33 -0.50 -18.80
C GLY A 22 3.21 0.36 -18.20
N ASP A 23 2.52 -0.13 -17.18
CA ASP A 23 1.40 0.55 -16.53
C ASP A 23 1.80 1.32 -15.26
N ASN A 24 3.05 1.22 -14.82
CA ASN A 24 3.55 1.93 -13.65
C ASN A 24 3.43 3.45 -13.79
N ALA A 25 3.54 3.98 -14.99
CA ALA A 25 3.39 5.41 -15.26
C ALA A 25 2.02 5.97 -14.84
N ARG A 26 0.97 5.14 -14.83
CA ARG A 26 -0.38 5.51 -14.35
C ARG A 26 -0.37 5.90 -12.87
N VAL A 27 0.32 5.12 -12.05
CA VAL A 27 0.49 5.38 -10.61
C VAL A 27 1.41 6.57 -10.39
N LEU A 28 2.50 6.69 -11.15
CA LEU A 28 3.40 7.84 -11.07
C LEU A 28 2.68 9.14 -11.43
N LYS A 29 1.81 9.12 -12.44
CA LYS A 29 0.94 10.25 -12.78
C LYS A 29 0.03 10.62 -11.60
N TRP A 30 -0.63 9.62 -10.99
CA TRP A 30 -1.46 9.86 -9.81
C TRP A 30 -0.67 10.49 -8.66
N ILE A 31 0.57 10.06 -8.42
CA ILE A 31 1.45 10.65 -7.40
C ILE A 31 1.69 12.14 -7.67
N ILE A 32 2.00 12.50 -8.92
CA ILE A 32 2.18 13.90 -9.33
C ILE A 32 0.88 14.68 -9.12
N ASP A 33 -0.25 14.15 -9.58
CA ASP A 33 -1.57 14.76 -9.42
C ASP A 33 -1.93 14.97 -7.94
N ARG A 34 -1.53 14.04 -7.08
CA ARG A 34 -1.74 14.13 -5.63
C ARG A 34 -0.88 15.24 -5.00
N VAL A 35 0.39 15.33 -5.39
CA VAL A 35 1.32 16.37 -4.91
C VAL A 35 0.85 17.76 -5.33
N GLU A 36 0.33 17.89 -6.54
CA GLU A 36 -0.18 19.15 -7.08
C GLU A 36 -1.63 19.48 -6.67
N GLY A 37 -2.28 18.61 -5.88
CA GLY A 37 -3.63 18.83 -5.36
C GLY A 37 -4.76 18.61 -6.38
N ARG A 38 -4.47 17.94 -7.51
CA ARG A 38 -5.50 17.63 -8.53
C ARG A 38 -6.37 16.44 -8.15
N VAL A 39 -5.87 15.53 -7.29
CA VAL A 39 -6.63 14.41 -6.75
C VAL A 39 -6.51 14.36 -5.23
N VAL A 40 -7.52 13.80 -4.56
CA VAL A 40 -7.60 13.78 -3.08
C VAL A 40 -7.18 12.43 -2.51
N GLY A 41 -7.49 11.34 -3.20
CA GLY A 41 -7.32 9.99 -2.69
C GLY A 41 -8.36 9.60 -1.64
N GLU A 42 -8.18 8.44 -1.06
CA GLU A 42 -9.01 7.88 0.00
C GLU A 42 -8.15 7.55 1.22
N LYS A 43 -8.65 7.88 2.42
CA LYS A 43 -7.95 7.56 3.67
C LYS A 43 -8.11 6.07 4.00
N SER A 44 -7.00 5.43 4.33
CA SER A 44 -6.95 4.05 4.82
C SER A 44 -6.15 3.95 6.12
N ILE A 45 -6.07 2.74 6.67
CA ILE A 45 -5.22 2.44 7.85
C ILE A 45 -3.74 2.75 7.55
N LEU A 46 -3.28 2.53 6.31
CA LEU A 46 -1.89 2.75 5.90
C LEU A 46 -1.58 4.18 5.47
N GLY A 47 -2.60 5.01 5.25
CA GLY A 47 -2.43 6.36 4.73
C GLY A 47 -3.42 6.69 3.62
N THR A 48 -3.06 7.60 2.72
CA THR A 48 -3.91 7.98 1.59
C THR A 48 -3.59 7.11 0.38
N MET A 49 -4.60 6.44 -0.13
CA MET A 49 -4.54 5.56 -1.31
C MET A 49 -5.29 6.19 -2.49
N PRO A 50 -4.97 5.84 -3.73
CA PRO A 50 -5.76 6.27 -4.89
C PRO A 50 -7.16 5.66 -4.87
N LYS A 51 -8.13 6.40 -5.40
CA LYS A 51 -9.41 5.84 -5.83
C LYS A 51 -9.28 5.31 -7.24
N TYR A 52 -10.09 4.31 -7.60
CA TYR A 52 -10.10 3.77 -8.96
C TYR A 52 -10.29 4.86 -10.03
N GLU A 53 -11.21 5.78 -9.78
CA GLU A 53 -11.59 6.85 -10.72
C GLU A 53 -10.51 7.95 -10.87
N GLU A 54 -9.53 7.98 -9.98
CA GLU A 54 -8.44 8.97 -10.03
C GLU A 54 -7.25 8.50 -10.88
N ILE A 55 -7.25 7.25 -11.34
CA ILE A 55 -6.22 6.69 -12.21
C ILE A 55 -6.74 6.62 -13.62
N ASP A 56 -5.92 6.99 -14.58
CA ASP A 56 -6.23 6.88 -16.00
C ASP A 56 -6.02 5.43 -16.48
N TRP A 57 -7.11 4.73 -16.76
CA TRP A 57 -7.13 3.36 -17.25
C TRP A 57 -7.23 3.26 -18.77
N SER A 58 -7.10 4.36 -19.50
CA SER A 58 -7.18 4.38 -20.96
C SER A 58 -6.20 3.37 -21.58
N GLY A 59 -6.70 2.54 -22.48
CA GLY A 59 -5.91 1.53 -23.18
C GLY A 59 -5.57 0.28 -22.35
N LEU A 60 -6.08 0.18 -21.11
CA LEU A 60 -5.93 -0.99 -20.25
C LEU A 60 -7.30 -1.42 -19.72
N ASP A 61 -7.65 -2.68 -19.92
CA ASP A 61 -8.84 -3.28 -19.32
C ASP A 61 -8.50 -3.80 -17.93
N PHE A 62 -8.52 -2.89 -16.95
CA PHE A 62 -8.28 -3.17 -15.54
C PHE A 62 -9.50 -2.74 -14.74
N THR A 63 -10.21 -3.71 -14.18
CA THR A 63 -11.53 -3.50 -13.57
C THR A 63 -11.41 -2.96 -12.14
N LYS A 64 -12.53 -2.45 -11.61
CA LYS A 64 -12.61 -2.05 -10.19
C LYS A 64 -12.34 -3.21 -9.24
N GLU A 65 -12.78 -4.41 -9.60
CA GLU A 65 -12.55 -5.64 -8.85
C GLU A 65 -11.06 -5.99 -8.79
N GLU A 66 -10.36 -5.91 -9.91
CA GLU A 66 -8.91 -6.11 -9.98
C GLU A 66 -8.17 -5.04 -9.16
N PHE A 67 -8.59 -3.79 -9.28
CA PHE A 67 -8.05 -2.69 -8.48
C PHE A 67 -8.28 -2.90 -6.98
N ALA A 68 -9.47 -3.35 -6.57
CA ALA A 68 -9.75 -3.72 -5.19
C ALA A 68 -8.82 -4.85 -4.71
N GLY A 69 -8.49 -5.80 -5.57
CA GLY A 69 -7.52 -6.86 -5.29
C GLY A 69 -6.12 -6.34 -4.99
N VAL A 70 -5.63 -5.32 -5.72
CA VAL A 70 -4.31 -4.73 -5.49
C VAL A 70 -4.28 -3.76 -4.31
N THR A 71 -5.41 -3.18 -3.92
CA THR A 71 -5.51 -2.21 -2.82
C THR A 71 -6.08 -2.79 -1.54
N ASN A 72 -6.48 -4.05 -1.52
CA ASN A 72 -7.03 -4.73 -0.35
C ASN A 72 -6.06 -4.71 0.84
N LEU A 73 -6.59 -4.36 2.01
CA LEU A 73 -5.87 -4.35 3.29
C LEU A 73 -6.38 -5.48 4.18
N ASP A 74 -6.11 -6.73 3.78
CA ASP A 74 -6.48 -7.90 4.57
C ASP A 74 -5.80 -7.87 5.93
N LYS A 75 -6.60 -7.96 7.00
CA LYS A 75 -6.14 -7.87 8.39
C LYS A 75 -5.10 -8.94 8.73
N GLN A 76 -5.34 -10.19 8.33
CA GLN A 76 -4.46 -11.30 8.69
C GLN A 76 -3.12 -11.20 7.99
N ILE A 77 -3.13 -10.82 6.72
CA ILE A 77 -1.91 -10.60 5.94
C ILE A 77 -1.09 -9.48 6.59
N TRP A 78 -1.72 -8.34 6.91
CA TRP A 78 -1.01 -7.20 7.49
C TRP A 78 -0.51 -7.45 8.91
N LEU A 79 -1.22 -8.19 9.74
CA LEU A 79 -0.73 -8.60 11.05
C LEU A 79 0.49 -9.52 10.92
N GLY A 80 0.51 -10.41 9.92
CA GLY A 80 1.68 -11.23 9.59
C GLY A 80 2.89 -10.39 9.16
N GLU A 81 2.69 -9.40 8.29
CA GLU A 81 3.75 -8.46 7.87
C GLU A 81 4.31 -7.65 9.06
N LEU A 82 3.43 -7.16 9.93
CA LEU A 82 3.84 -6.41 11.13
C LEU A 82 4.61 -7.27 12.13
N ALA A 83 4.31 -8.56 12.22
CA ALA A 83 5.10 -9.49 13.01
C ALA A 83 6.52 -9.65 12.43
N GLY A 84 6.67 -9.77 11.12
CA GLY A 84 7.98 -9.79 10.45
C GLY A 84 8.76 -8.48 10.66
N VAL A 85 8.10 -7.33 10.59
CA VAL A 85 8.72 -6.03 10.92
C VAL A 85 9.21 -5.99 12.37
N LYS A 86 8.44 -6.56 13.31
CA LYS A 86 8.84 -6.65 14.72
C LYS A 86 10.14 -7.44 14.90
N GLU A 87 10.23 -8.61 14.26
CA GLU A 87 11.47 -9.42 14.30
C GLU A 87 12.68 -8.65 13.74
N TRP A 88 12.50 -7.90 12.67
CA TRP A 88 13.53 -7.02 12.13
C TRP A 88 13.94 -5.94 13.11
N PHE A 89 13.00 -5.29 13.78
CA PHE A 89 13.24 -4.26 14.75
C PHE A 89 13.98 -4.81 16.00
N GLU A 90 13.68 -6.01 16.43
CA GLU A 90 14.40 -6.68 17.51
C GLU A 90 15.88 -6.92 17.16
N LYS A 91 16.17 -7.29 15.91
CA LYS A 91 17.56 -7.43 15.41
C LYS A 91 18.33 -6.10 15.39
N MET A 92 17.65 -4.99 15.19
CA MET A 92 18.27 -3.65 15.23
C MET A 92 18.58 -3.22 16.68
N GLY A 93 17.87 -3.73 17.65
CA GLY A 93 18.10 -3.49 19.09
C GLY A 93 18.14 -2.01 19.43
N ALA A 94 19.18 -1.59 20.17
CA ALA A 94 19.34 -0.21 20.62
C ALA A 94 19.56 0.83 19.49
N LYS A 95 19.77 0.38 18.26
CA LYS A 95 19.89 1.27 17.09
C LYS A 95 18.54 1.66 16.49
N LEU A 96 17.45 1.00 16.91
CA LEU A 96 16.11 1.32 16.42
C LEU A 96 15.63 2.64 17.02
N PRO A 97 15.26 3.65 16.19
CA PRO A 97 14.60 4.84 16.70
C PRO A 97 13.26 4.50 17.37
N ALA A 98 13.05 4.97 18.59
CA ALA A 98 11.82 4.71 19.38
C ALA A 98 10.53 5.09 18.61
N ARG A 99 10.59 6.12 17.76
CA ARG A 99 9.46 6.56 16.94
C ARG A 99 9.02 5.48 15.93
N LEU A 100 9.95 4.71 15.36
CA LEU A 100 9.60 3.64 14.42
C LEU A 100 8.91 2.48 15.14
N ALA A 101 9.38 2.11 16.32
CA ALA A 101 8.70 1.12 17.16
C ALA A 101 7.26 1.55 17.49
N ALA A 102 7.07 2.80 17.92
CA ALA A 102 5.75 3.35 18.24
C ALA A 102 4.80 3.38 17.02
N ILE A 103 5.29 3.72 15.83
CA ILE A 103 4.50 3.70 14.59
C ILE A 103 4.06 2.27 14.25
N ARG A 104 4.95 1.30 14.37
CA ARG A 104 4.64 -0.11 14.12
C ARG A 104 3.55 -0.61 15.10
N ASP A 105 3.68 -0.29 16.39
CA ASP A 105 2.74 -0.72 17.41
C ASP A 105 1.35 -0.05 17.24
N ASP A 106 1.31 1.23 16.88
CA ASP A 106 0.06 1.94 16.56
C ASP A 106 -0.64 1.31 15.34
N LEU A 107 0.13 0.94 14.32
CA LEU A 107 -0.42 0.30 13.12
C LEU A 107 -0.99 -1.09 13.44
N GLU A 108 -0.29 -1.90 14.24
CA GLU A 108 -0.80 -3.20 14.71
C GLU A 108 -2.10 -3.03 15.51
N ALA A 109 -2.16 -2.04 16.41
CA ALA A 109 -3.36 -1.74 17.17
C ALA A 109 -4.55 -1.34 16.29
N LYS A 110 -4.31 -0.57 15.22
CA LYS A 110 -5.33 -0.18 14.24
C LYS A 110 -5.87 -1.39 13.47
N PHE A 111 -5.01 -2.29 13.01
CA PHE A 111 -5.45 -3.52 12.34
C PHE A 111 -6.20 -4.46 13.30
N ASN A 112 -5.83 -4.54 14.56
CA ASN A 112 -6.55 -5.35 15.54
C ASN A 112 -7.96 -4.84 15.80
N LYS A 113 -8.20 -3.53 15.70
CA LYS A 113 -9.52 -2.90 15.90
C LYS A 113 -10.40 -2.92 14.64
N ALA A 114 -9.80 -3.07 13.48
CA ALA A 114 -10.50 -3.06 12.18
C ALA A 114 -11.35 -4.32 11.93
#